data_97f115d90eab970a03906c68a9bd3328
#
_entry.id   97f115d90eab970a03906c68a9bd3328
#
_cell.length_a   1.000
_cell.length_b   1.000
_cell.length_c   1.000
_cell.angle_alpha   90.00
_cell.angle_beta   90.00
_cell.angle_gamma   90.00
#
_symmetry.space_group_name_H-M   'P 1'
#
loop_
_entity.id
_entity.type
_entity.pdbx_description
1 polymer ?
#
loop_
_entity_poly.entity_id
_entity_poly.type
_entity_poly.pdbx_seq_one_letter_code
_entity_poly.pdbx_strand_id
1 'polypeptide(L)'
;MIAPVLIVSLAACSSAGPDVRHEALADARVTIDKVSALAVESAIGLDLDGYSVAVSRGEVWPKPAFATVREDSGEPLPSWAHGVSFDVETDQSGNYPKVMVSYAVPGQGSAGSGFNARIANVLVCVGIAIEYVNDEVDVYMPPIVTEVTCPADVRKYFGGDEVVTLEEVLATG
;
A
#
# COMPACT_ATOMS: atom_id res chain seq x y z
N MET A 1 -29.45 48.15 -41.87
CA MET A 1 -28.62 46.98 -42.11
C MET A 1 -28.10 46.50 -40.76
N ILE A 2 -28.60 45.39 -40.23
CA ILE A 2 -28.21 44.84 -38.93
C ILE A 2 -27.41 43.59 -39.24
N ALA A 3 -26.12 43.60 -38.88
CA ALA A 3 -25.23 42.44 -39.06
C ALA A 3 -25.47 41.42 -37.94
N PRO A 4 -25.57 40.10 -38.24
CA PRO A 4 -25.70 39.11 -37.22
C PRO A 4 -24.35 38.85 -36.56
N VAL A 5 -24.30 38.96 -35.24
CA VAL A 5 -23.17 38.53 -34.41
C VAL A 5 -23.20 37.00 -34.29
N LEU A 6 -22.23 36.37 -34.92
CA LEU A 6 -22.03 34.91 -34.80
C LEU A 6 -21.33 34.64 -33.44
N ILE A 7 -22.10 34.15 -32.46
CA ILE A 7 -21.55 33.64 -31.22
C ILE A 7 -21.03 32.23 -31.49
N VAL A 8 -19.70 32.11 -31.66
CA VAL A 8 -19.03 30.82 -31.69
C VAL A 8 -18.91 30.31 -30.26
N SER A 9 -19.79 29.43 -29.87
CA SER A 9 -19.68 28.66 -28.63
C SER A 9 -18.51 27.69 -28.74
N LEU A 10 -17.36 28.07 -28.18
CA LEU A 10 -16.28 27.15 -27.92
C LEU A 10 -16.77 26.17 -26.84
N ALA A 11 -17.31 25.04 -27.29
CA ALA A 11 -17.45 23.88 -26.44
C ALA A 11 -16.04 23.43 -26.06
N ALA A 12 -15.58 23.82 -24.88
CA ALA A 12 -14.42 23.24 -24.26
C ALA A 12 -14.71 21.75 -24.07
N CYS A 13 -14.19 20.90 -24.97
CA CYS A 13 -14.02 19.50 -24.69
C CYS A 13 -13.08 19.38 -23.49
N SER A 14 -13.64 19.40 -22.29
CA SER A 14 -12.97 18.86 -21.13
C SER A 14 -12.85 17.34 -21.37
N SER A 15 -11.82 16.93 -22.11
CA SER A 15 -11.34 15.55 -22.01
C SER A 15 -10.97 15.39 -20.55
N ALA A 16 -11.82 14.72 -19.77
CA ALA A 16 -11.46 14.24 -18.47
C ALA A 16 -10.22 13.38 -18.70
N GLY A 17 -9.03 13.97 -18.40
CA GLY A 17 -7.80 13.18 -18.42
C GLY A 17 -7.96 12.05 -17.40
N PRO A 18 -7.18 10.98 -17.53
CA PRO A 18 -7.22 9.87 -16.58
C PRO A 18 -7.18 10.44 -15.16
N ASP A 19 -8.05 9.91 -14.32
CA ASP A 19 -8.11 10.30 -12.90
C ASP A 19 -6.86 9.73 -12.23
N VAL A 20 -5.85 10.57 -12.07
CA VAL A 20 -4.55 10.18 -11.48
C VAL A 20 -4.70 9.65 -10.06
N ARG A 21 -5.74 10.08 -9.33
CA ARG A 21 -6.05 9.55 -8.02
C ARG A 21 -6.56 8.11 -8.13
N HIS A 22 -7.42 7.81 -9.09
CA HIS A 22 -7.92 6.47 -9.33
C HIS A 22 -6.77 5.51 -9.72
N GLU A 23 -5.84 5.96 -10.55
CA GLU A 23 -4.62 5.19 -10.88
C GLU A 23 -3.76 4.92 -9.63
N ALA A 24 -3.58 5.92 -8.76
CA ALA A 24 -2.83 5.75 -7.52
C ALA A 24 -3.49 4.73 -6.57
N LEU A 25 -4.83 4.75 -6.45
CA LEU A 25 -5.57 3.75 -5.68
C LEU A 25 -5.44 2.34 -6.29
N ALA A 26 -5.52 2.22 -7.60
CA ALA A 26 -5.36 0.94 -8.30
C ALA A 26 -3.93 0.37 -8.13
N ASP A 27 -2.90 1.22 -8.17
CA ASP A 27 -1.52 0.83 -7.90
C ASP A 27 -1.32 0.35 -6.45
N ALA A 28 -1.90 1.06 -5.48
CA ALA A 28 -1.89 0.63 -4.08
C ALA A 28 -2.55 -0.76 -3.92
N ARG A 29 -3.69 -1.01 -4.60
CA ARG A 29 -4.36 -2.31 -4.58
C ARG A 29 -3.48 -3.43 -5.10
N VAL A 30 -2.89 -3.25 -6.28
CA VAL A 30 -1.96 -4.23 -6.87
C VAL A 30 -0.79 -4.51 -5.92
N THR A 31 -0.29 -3.48 -5.26
CA THR A 31 0.79 -3.62 -4.27
C THR A 31 0.34 -4.41 -3.04
N ILE A 32 -0.87 -4.17 -2.50
CA ILE A 32 -1.44 -4.95 -1.40
C ILE A 32 -1.53 -6.43 -1.77
N ASP A 33 -2.10 -6.75 -2.94
CA ASP A 33 -2.26 -8.13 -3.40
C ASP A 33 -0.90 -8.82 -3.51
N LYS A 34 0.08 -8.15 -4.10
CA LYS A 34 1.44 -8.67 -4.25
C LYS A 34 2.14 -8.89 -2.91
N VAL A 35 2.09 -7.91 -2.02
CA VAL A 35 2.75 -8.01 -0.70
C VAL A 35 2.10 -9.09 0.14
N SER A 36 0.78 -9.21 0.10
CA SER A 36 0.04 -10.27 0.80
C SER A 36 0.43 -11.67 0.32
N ALA A 37 0.55 -11.87 -0.98
CA ALA A 37 1.00 -13.15 -1.55
C ALA A 37 2.44 -13.47 -1.15
N LEU A 38 3.35 -12.51 -1.24
CA LEU A 38 4.75 -12.66 -0.85
C LEU A 38 4.92 -12.90 0.65
N ALA A 39 4.04 -12.34 1.48
CA ALA A 39 4.05 -12.57 2.92
C ALA A 39 3.75 -14.04 3.25
N VAL A 40 2.73 -14.63 2.62
CA VAL A 40 2.43 -16.07 2.75
C VAL A 40 3.58 -16.93 2.27
N GLU A 41 4.12 -16.65 1.08
CA GLU A 41 5.25 -17.38 0.52
C GLU A 41 6.47 -17.35 1.45
N SER A 42 6.76 -16.20 2.04
CA SER A 42 7.90 -16.01 2.93
C SER A 42 7.72 -16.65 4.32
N ALA A 43 6.49 -16.94 4.71
CA ALA A 43 6.17 -17.62 5.96
C ALA A 43 6.32 -19.15 5.86
N ILE A 44 6.34 -19.71 4.63
CA ILE A 44 6.49 -21.15 4.41
C ILE A 44 7.81 -21.66 5.00
N GLY A 45 7.71 -22.69 5.85
CA GLY A 45 8.87 -23.31 6.50
C GLY A 45 9.39 -22.57 7.74
N LEU A 46 8.72 -21.50 8.15
CA LEU A 46 8.95 -20.80 9.41
C LEU A 46 7.77 -21.08 10.35
N ASP A 47 8.05 -21.32 11.62
CA ASP A 47 7.03 -21.30 12.65
C ASP A 47 6.59 -19.85 12.93
N LEU A 48 5.54 -19.68 13.73
CA LEU A 48 4.93 -18.38 14.03
C LEU A 48 5.94 -17.38 14.60
N ASP A 49 6.77 -17.81 15.55
CA ASP A 49 7.76 -16.92 16.20
C ASP A 49 8.92 -16.62 15.23
N GLY A 50 9.38 -17.60 14.48
CA GLY A 50 10.43 -17.45 13.48
C GLY A 50 10.07 -16.46 12.38
N TYR A 51 8.83 -16.53 11.85
CA TYR A 51 8.36 -15.57 10.86
C TYR A 51 8.22 -14.17 11.45
N SER A 52 7.64 -14.01 12.64
CA SER A 52 7.50 -12.73 13.33
C SER A 52 8.86 -12.05 13.52
N VAL A 53 9.87 -12.79 13.99
CA VAL A 53 11.24 -12.30 14.17
C VAL A 53 11.89 -11.91 12.83
N ALA A 54 11.74 -12.74 11.80
CA ALA A 54 12.34 -12.49 10.49
C ALA A 54 11.75 -11.23 9.82
N VAL A 55 10.42 -11.03 9.91
CA VAL A 55 9.77 -9.79 9.43
C VAL A 55 10.26 -8.57 10.20
N SER A 56 10.32 -8.63 11.54
CA SER A 56 10.77 -7.52 12.38
C SER A 56 12.20 -7.07 12.05
N ARG A 57 13.03 -7.99 11.54
CA ARG A 57 14.40 -7.71 11.09
C ARG A 57 14.50 -7.30 9.62
N GLY A 58 13.38 -7.32 8.88
CA GLY A 58 13.38 -7.05 7.44
C GLY A 58 14.06 -8.14 6.60
N GLU A 59 14.20 -9.36 7.14
CA GLU A 59 14.86 -10.49 6.46
C GLU A 59 13.94 -11.16 5.42
N VAL A 60 12.62 -11.16 5.69
CA VAL A 60 11.58 -11.73 4.82
C VAL A 60 10.46 -10.72 4.54
N TRP A 61 9.59 -11.03 3.59
CA TRP A 61 8.41 -10.20 3.29
C TRP A 61 7.37 -10.25 4.42
N PRO A 62 6.66 -9.12 4.70
CA PRO A 62 6.77 -7.79 4.07
C PRO A 62 8.01 -7.02 4.52
N LYS A 63 8.82 -6.57 3.58
CA LYS A 63 10.05 -5.82 3.84
C LYS A 63 10.13 -4.57 2.95
N PRO A 64 10.95 -3.55 3.28
CA PRO A 64 11.82 -3.50 4.47
C PRO A 64 11.01 -3.21 5.75
N ALA A 65 11.57 -3.54 6.90
CA ALA A 65 11.05 -3.09 8.18
C ALA A 65 11.36 -1.59 8.37
N PHE A 66 10.36 -0.80 8.80
CA PHE A 66 10.51 0.64 8.97
C PHE A 66 11.64 1.01 9.94
N ALA A 67 11.80 0.23 11.01
CA ALA A 67 12.88 0.44 11.97
C ALA A 67 14.27 0.37 11.32
N THR A 68 14.52 -0.61 10.44
CA THR A 68 15.81 -0.78 9.76
C THR A 68 16.08 0.32 8.74
N VAL A 69 15.07 0.73 7.99
CA VAL A 69 15.20 1.80 6.99
C VAL A 69 15.48 3.16 7.64
N ARG A 70 14.84 3.44 8.78
CA ARG A 70 15.04 4.68 9.52
C ARG A 70 16.45 4.81 10.11
N GLU A 71 17.06 3.69 10.47
CA GLU A 71 18.42 3.69 11.03
C GLU A 71 19.49 3.89 9.94
N ASP A 72 19.29 3.32 8.75
CA ASP A 72 20.32 3.24 7.72
C ASP A 72 20.42 4.49 6.84
N SER A 73 19.36 5.21 6.58
CA SER A 73 19.38 6.15 5.46
C SER A 73 19.40 7.62 5.85
N GLY A 74 18.78 8.02 6.93
CA GLY A 74 18.56 9.47 7.17
C GLY A 74 17.85 10.20 6.01
N GLU A 75 17.69 9.54 4.87
CA GLU A 75 17.01 10.02 3.67
C GLU A 75 15.68 9.27 3.47
N PRO A 76 14.61 9.96 3.04
CA PRO A 76 13.37 9.28 2.68
C PRO A 76 13.60 8.29 1.55
N LEU A 77 12.98 7.10 1.63
CA LEU A 77 12.98 6.16 0.51
C LEU A 77 12.38 6.85 -0.73
N PRO A 78 12.89 6.51 -1.91
CA PRO A 78 12.26 6.97 -3.13
C PRO A 78 10.76 6.61 -3.12
N SER A 79 9.91 7.49 -3.61
CA SER A 79 8.44 7.33 -3.66
C SER A 79 7.94 6.09 -4.41
N TRP A 80 8.82 5.36 -5.09
CA TRP A 80 8.58 4.08 -5.74
C TRP A 80 8.91 2.86 -4.86
N ALA A 81 9.34 3.07 -3.60
CA ALA A 81 9.54 1.95 -2.68
C ALA A 81 8.21 1.24 -2.43
N HIS A 82 8.26 -0.09 -2.41
CA HIS A 82 7.08 -0.97 -2.29
C HIS A 82 6.36 -0.89 -0.94
N GLY A 83 6.63 0.12 -0.13
CA GLY A 83 6.10 0.26 1.23
C GLY A 83 7.05 -0.28 2.30
N VAL A 84 6.62 -0.21 3.56
CA VAL A 84 7.39 -0.66 4.72
C VAL A 84 6.51 -1.36 5.73
N SER A 85 7.00 -2.43 6.37
CA SER A 85 6.37 -2.97 7.58
C SER A 85 6.76 -2.13 8.77
N PHE A 86 5.80 -1.82 9.65
CA PHE A 86 6.06 -0.93 10.80
C PHE A 86 5.69 -1.53 12.15
N ASP A 87 4.92 -2.63 12.15
CA ASP A 87 4.57 -3.36 13.35
C ASP A 87 4.34 -4.84 13.04
N VAL A 88 4.62 -5.71 13.99
CA VAL A 88 4.42 -7.16 13.89
C VAL A 88 3.87 -7.66 15.21
N GLU A 89 2.68 -8.22 15.18
CA GLU A 89 2.01 -8.78 16.34
C GLU A 89 1.74 -10.28 16.13
N THR A 90 1.82 -11.04 17.21
CA THR A 90 1.40 -12.45 17.24
C THR A 90 0.15 -12.58 18.10
N ASP A 91 -0.87 -13.27 17.58
CA ASP A 91 -2.09 -13.57 18.30
C ASP A 91 -2.24 -15.10 18.40
N GLN A 92 -2.14 -15.60 19.63
CA GLN A 92 -2.29 -17.02 19.95
C GLN A 92 -3.63 -17.32 20.65
N SER A 93 -4.52 -16.34 20.77
CA SER A 93 -5.77 -16.46 21.53
C SER A 93 -6.89 -17.18 20.79
N GLY A 94 -6.79 -17.32 19.47
CA GLY A 94 -7.79 -17.93 18.60
C GLY A 94 -7.58 -19.44 18.39
N ASN A 95 -8.49 -20.05 17.62
CA ASN A 95 -8.34 -21.44 17.17
C ASN A 95 -7.17 -21.63 16.20
N TYR A 96 -6.78 -20.55 15.56
CA TYR A 96 -5.66 -20.47 14.61
C TYR A 96 -4.74 -19.34 15.05
N PRO A 97 -3.58 -19.67 15.61
CA PRO A 97 -2.53 -18.69 15.85
C PRO A 97 -2.20 -17.93 14.58
N LYS A 98 -1.92 -16.63 14.69
CA LYS A 98 -1.61 -15.81 13.51
C LYS A 98 -0.52 -14.78 13.81
N VAL A 99 0.22 -14.43 12.76
CA VAL A 99 1.09 -13.27 12.74
C VAL A 99 0.40 -12.18 11.93
N MET A 100 0.24 -11.01 12.52
CA MET A 100 -0.26 -9.82 11.83
C MET A 100 0.89 -8.84 11.60
N VAL A 101 1.14 -8.52 10.35
CA VAL A 101 2.14 -7.54 9.96
C VAL A 101 1.46 -6.27 9.49
N SER A 102 1.69 -5.17 10.17
CA SER A 102 1.21 -3.85 9.77
C SER A 102 2.14 -3.28 8.71
N TYR A 103 1.58 -2.91 7.57
CA TYR A 103 2.33 -2.50 6.38
C TYR A 103 1.77 -1.21 5.79
N ALA A 104 2.65 -0.26 5.50
CA ALA A 104 2.31 0.97 4.81
C ALA A 104 2.56 0.80 3.31
N VAL A 105 1.51 0.95 2.52
CA VAL A 105 1.50 0.75 1.07
C VAL A 105 1.33 2.09 0.37
N PRO A 106 2.35 2.59 -0.33
CA PRO A 106 2.19 3.72 -1.22
C PRO A 106 1.54 3.29 -2.53
N GLY A 107 0.78 4.20 -3.14
CA GLY A 107 0.29 4.06 -4.51
C GLY A 107 0.55 5.33 -5.29
N GLN A 108 0.95 5.21 -6.55
CA GLN A 108 1.25 6.34 -7.41
C GLN A 108 0.45 6.28 -8.71
N GLY A 109 -0.19 7.39 -9.04
CA GLY A 109 -0.81 7.61 -10.35
C GLY A 109 -0.17 8.79 -11.07
N SER A 110 -0.04 8.69 -12.39
CA SER A 110 0.53 9.78 -13.19
C SER A 110 -0.18 9.92 -14.52
N ALA A 111 -0.43 11.17 -14.96
CA ALA A 111 -0.99 11.46 -16.25
C ALA A 111 -0.31 12.67 -16.90
N GLY A 112 -0.18 12.64 -18.22
CA GLY A 112 0.48 13.68 -18.98
C GLY A 112 2.00 13.51 -19.08
N SER A 113 2.67 14.51 -19.66
CA SER A 113 4.12 14.50 -19.82
C SER A 113 4.69 15.92 -19.71
N GLY A 114 5.95 16.02 -19.34
CA GLY A 114 6.65 17.29 -19.20
C GLY A 114 6.00 18.25 -18.18
N PHE A 115 5.86 19.52 -18.51
CA PHE A 115 5.31 20.54 -17.62
C PHE A 115 3.81 20.36 -17.27
N ASN A 116 3.09 19.48 -17.98
CA ASN A 116 1.68 19.19 -17.75
C ASN A 116 1.48 17.85 -17.03
N ALA A 117 2.54 17.22 -16.53
CA ALA A 117 2.42 16.00 -15.77
C ALA A 117 1.64 16.26 -14.46
N ARG A 118 0.65 15.42 -14.20
CA ARG A 118 -0.05 15.34 -12.90
C ARG A 118 0.39 14.06 -12.22
N ILE A 119 0.63 14.16 -10.94
CA ILE A 119 1.00 13.01 -10.10
C ILE A 119 0.07 13.03 -8.90
N ALA A 120 -0.45 11.88 -8.54
CA ALA A 120 -1.13 11.64 -7.27
C ALA A 120 -0.39 10.55 -6.52
N ASN A 121 -0.16 10.77 -5.24
CA ASN A 121 0.39 9.76 -4.35
C ASN A 121 -0.62 9.53 -3.24
N VAL A 122 -0.86 8.26 -2.94
CA VAL A 122 -1.71 7.83 -1.82
C VAL A 122 -0.92 6.90 -0.91
N LEU A 123 -1.33 6.84 0.35
CA LEU A 123 -0.78 5.94 1.35
C LEU A 123 -1.94 5.24 2.05
N VAL A 124 -1.92 3.91 2.08
CA VAL A 124 -2.84 3.10 2.86
C VAL A 124 -2.06 2.23 3.84
N CYS A 125 -2.54 2.10 5.07
CA CYS A 125 -1.94 1.19 6.04
C CYS A 125 -2.84 -0.01 6.26
N VAL A 126 -2.27 -1.20 6.11
CA VAL A 126 -2.98 -2.47 6.20
C VAL A 126 -2.30 -3.42 7.18
N GLY A 127 -3.11 -4.20 7.90
CA GLY A 127 -2.66 -5.37 8.63
C GLY A 127 -2.83 -6.61 7.75
N ILE A 128 -1.77 -7.37 7.55
CA ILE A 128 -1.77 -8.64 6.80
C ILE A 128 -1.63 -9.74 7.82
N ALA A 129 -2.71 -10.49 8.07
CA ALA A 129 -2.71 -11.60 9.01
C ALA A 129 -2.52 -12.93 8.27
N ILE A 130 -1.54 -13.71 8.72
CA ILE A 130 -1.22 -15.06 8.23
C ILE A 130 -1.53 -16.05 9.33
N GLU A 131 -2.39 -17.00 9.05
CA GLU A 131 -2.83 -18.03 10.00
C GLU A 131 -1.93 -19.25 9.94
N TYR A 132 -1.74 -19.88 11.11
CA TYR A 132 -0.95 -21.08 11.30
C TYR A 132 -1.84 -22.22 11.80
N VAL A 133 -1.64 -23.39 11.22
CA VAL A 133 -2.30 -24.64 11.61
C VAL A 133 -1.22 -25.67 11.95
N ASN A 134 -1.18 -26.15 13.20
CA ASN A 134 -0.13 -27.05 13.69
C ASN A 134 1.30 -26.52 13.47
N ASP A 135 1.52 -25.23 13.76
CA ASP A 135 2.78 -24.51 13.60
C ASP A 135 3.26 -24.36 12.13
N GLU A 136 2.43 -24.66 11.16
CA GLU A 136 2.70 -24.45 9.74
C GLU A 136 1.71 -23.43 9.16
N VAL A 137 2.18 -22.65 8.19
CA VAL A 137 1.33 -21.70 7.45
C VAL A 137 0.30 -22.49 6.62
N ASP A 138 -0.97 -22.11 6.72
CA ASP A 138 -1.99 -22.66 5.82
C ASP A 138 -1.96 -21.92 4.48
N VAL A 139 -1.27 -22.51 3.51
CA VAL A 139 -1.12 -21.95 2.15
C VAL A 139 -2.42 -21.92 1.34
N TYR A 140 -3.47 -22.59 1.80
CA TYR A 140 -4.79 -22.61 1.15
C TYR A 140 -5.71 -21.50 1.68
N MET A 141 -5.37 -20.91 2.81
CA MET A 141 -6.09 -19.78 3.36
C MET A 141 -5.49 -18.47 2.83
N PRO A 142 -6.28 -17.62 2.14
CA PRO A 142 -5.79 -16.32 1.75
C PRO A 142 -5.50 -15.48 3.01
N PRO A 143 -4.45 -14.65 3.00
CA PRO A 143 -4.18 -13.76 4.14
C PRO A 143 -5.35 -12.80 4.35
N ILE A 144 -5.65 -12.53 5.60
CA ILE A 144 -6.70 -11.56 5.97
C ILE A 144 -6.07 -10.17 5.94
N VAL A 145 -6.60 -9.30 5.06
CA VAL A 145 -6.16 -7.91 4.98
C VAL A 145 -7.19 -7.02 5.67
N THR A 146 -6.73 -6.23 6.63
CA THR A 146 -7.56 -5.29 7.39
C THR A 146 -6.95 -3.89 7.35
N GLU A 147 -7.78 -2.86 7.52
CA GLU A 147 -7.28 -1.50 7.69
C GLU A 147 -6.65 -1.32 9.08
N VAL A 148 -5.51 -0.64 9.13
CA VAL A 148 -4.87 -0.22 10.39
C VAL A 148 -4.52 1.26 10.34
N THR A 149 -4.36 1.88 11.51
CA THR A 149 -4.00 3.30 11.58
C THR A 149 -2.55 3.51 11.18
N CYS A 150 -2.29 4.40 10.21
CA CYS A 150 -0.94 4.82 9.86
C CYS A 150 -0.29 5.62 11.00
N PRO A 151 0.84 5.19 11.57
CA PRO A 151 1.58 5.98 12.54
C PRO A 151 2.07 7.31 11.97
N ALA A 152 2.21 8.31 12.83
CA ALA A 152 2.56 9.66 12.38
C ALA A 152 3.96 9.76 11.76
N ASP A 153 4.91 8.98 12.26
CA ASP A 153 6.27 8.89 11.75
C ASP A 153 6.33 8.16 10.40
N VAL A 154 5.54 7.10 10.22
CA VAL A 154 5.38 6.42 8.93
C VAL A 154 4.79 7.38 7.89
N ARG A 155 3.71 8.11 8.22
CA ARG A 155 3.14 9.12 7.32
C ARG A 155 4.13 10.21 6.94
N LYS A 156 4.91 10.68 7.91
CA LYS A 156 5.96 11.68 7.67
C LYS A 156 7.04 11.16 6.72
N TYR A 157 7.37 9.88 6.84
CA TYR A 157 8.37 9.22 6.01
C TYR A 157 7.97 9.19 4.52
N PHE A 158 6.70 8.99 4.22
CA PHE A 158 6.16 9.03 2.85
C PHE A 158 5.86 10.47 2.35
N GLY A 159 6.35 11.51 3.04
CA GLY A 159 6.40 12.87 2.49
C GLY A 159 5.07 13.61 2.42
N GLY A 160 4.04 13.15 3.12
CA GLY A 160 2.72 13.80 3.17
C GLY A 160 1.77 13.35 2.07
N ASP A 161 1.93 12.13 1.58
CA ASP A 161 0.97 11.46 0.72
C ASP A 161 -0.44 11.49 1.33
N GLU A 162 -1.46 11.55 0.49
CA GLU A 162 -2.86 11.46 0.93
C GLU A 162 -3.10 10.09 1.59
N VAL A 163 -3.45 10.08 2.88
CA VAL A 163 -3.83 8.84 3.55
C VAL A 163 -5.26 8.47 3.16
N VAL A 164 -5.42 7.30 2.57
CA VAL A 164 -6.69 6.76 2.07
C VAL A 164 -7.09 5.52 2.86
N THR A 165 -8.38 5.18 2.83
CA THR A 165 -8.90 3.98 3.46
C THR A 165 -8.70 2.73 2.59
N LEU A 166 -8.69 1.57 3.22
CA LEU A 166 -8.66 0.29 2.47
C LEU A 166 -9.93 0.14 1.62
N GLU A 167 -11.09 0.63 2.09
CA GLU A 167 -12.35 0.61 1.32
C GLU A 167 -12.20 1.39 0.00
N GLU A 168 -11.61 2.59 0.02
CA GLU A 168 -11.36 3.38 -1.20
C GLU A 168 -10.46 2.62 -2.19
N VAL A 169 -9.41 1.96 -1.68
CA VAL A 169 -8.50 1.16 -2.51
C VAL A 169 -9.22 -0.04 -3.12
N LEU A 170 -10.03 -0.76 -2.36
CA LEU A 170 -10.77 -1.93 -2.84
C LEU A 170 -11.89 -1.57 -3.82
N ALA A 171 -12.41 -0.36 -3.79
CA ALA A 171 -13.46 0.12 -4.71
C ALA A 171 -12.95 0.37 -6.14
N THR A 172 -11.65 0.28 -6.41
CA THR A 172 -11.04 0.54 -7.73
C THR A 172 -11.02 -0.67 -8.67
N GLY A 173 -11.64 -1.79 -8.28
CA GLY A 173 -11.63 -3.04 -9.05
C GLY A 173 -12.91 -3.40 -9.75
#